data_29c6646e259138e4abd661bb2a1cf75e
#
_entry.id   29c6646e259138e4abd661bb2a1cf75e
#
_cell.length_a   1.000
_cell.length_b   1.000
_cell.length_c   1.000
_cell.angle_alpha   90.00
_cell.angle_beta   90.00
_cell.angle_gamma   90.00
#
_symmetry.space_group_name_H-M   'P 1'
#
loop_
_entity.id
_entity.type
_entity.pdbx_description
1 polymer ?
#
loop_
_entity_poly.entity_id
_entity_poly.type
_entity_poly.pdbx_seq_one_letter_code
_entity_poly.pdbx_strand_id
1 'polypeptide(L)'
;MKTKTYITALLCLISNVVVAGTGSAGLGYSSDYFRRGALLSEQAIQSNIGYSQSLAGLDWSVGASTNQPVSVGEDSYIIEGGASAQVGELLGLYVGLQHFEQRSGDATLEVNAVISLDTLLSPSVSVFRDTDDELYTYELGVSHSINVDFAELGFSALYGITDVTENNEEDYYSLGVVASKSLSANTDLQLGYDYVDSDLIDDESILSASISFSF
;
A
#
# COMPACT_ATOMS: atom_id res chain seq x y z
N MET A 1 -20.31 8.93 -15.21
CA MET A 1 -19.60 9.72 -16.26
C MET A 1 -18.47 10.63 -15.76
N LYS A 2 -18.31 10.82 -14.45
CA LYS A 2 -17.26 11.69 -13.87
C LYS A 2 -15.89 11.02 -13.80
N THR A 3 -15.82 9.71 -13.61
CA THR A 3 -14.57 8.94 -13.43
C THR A 3 -13.61 9.01 -14.64
N LYS A 4 -14.14 9.04 -15.86
CA LYS A 4 -13.31 9.15 -17.08
C LYS A 4 -12.51 10.45 -17.18
N THR A 5 -13.00 11.52 -16.57
CA THR A 5 -12.36 12.85 -16.61
C THR A 5 -11.13 12.90 -15.69
N TYR A 6 -11.14 12.20 -14.55
CA TYR A 6 -10.01 12.18 -13.61
C TYR A 6 -8.84 11.34 -14.12
N ILE A 7 -9.12 10.19 -14.75
CA ILE A 7 -8.07 9.35 -15.36
C ILE A 7 -7.37 10.10 -16.49
N THR A 8 -8.12 10.84 -17.32
CA THR A 8 -7.56 11.65 -18.40
C THR A 8 -6.74 12.82 -17.85
N ALA A 9 -7.17 13.46 -16.75
CA ALA A 9 -6.45 14.53 -16.10
C ALA A 9 -5.13 14.02 -15.46
N LEU A 10 -5.15 12.84 -14.83
CA LEU A 10 -3.96 12.22 -14.26
C LEU A 10 -2.95 11.84 -15.34
N LEU A 11 -3.39 11.25 -16.44
CA LEU A 11 -2.54 10.94 -17.60
C LEU A 11 -1.96 12.20 -18.26
N CYS A 12 -2.71 13.31 -18.31
CA CYS A 12 -2.20 14.59 -18.82
C CYS A 12 -1.21 15.27 -17.88
N LEU A 13 -1.31 15.08 -16.58
CA LEU A 13 -0.32 15.57 -15.60
C LEU A 13 1.01 14.81 -15.74
N ILE A 14 0.97 13.51 -15.92
CA ILE A 14 2.17 12.67 -16.11
C ILE A 14 2.89 13.02 -17.41
N SER A 15 2.16 13.37 -18.49
CA SER A 15 2.76 13.64 -19.81
C SER A 15 3.53 14.97 -19.93
N ASN A 16 3.40 15.89 -18.97
CA ASN A 16 4.06 17.20 -19.01
C ASN A 16 5.23 17.36 -18.03
N VAL A 17 5.50 16.36 -17.20
CA VAL A 17 6.60 16.39 -16.22
C VAL A 17 7.69 15.42 -16.66
N VAL A 18 8.40 15.75 -17.74
CA VAL A 18 9.67 15.11 -18.09
C VAL A 18 10.79 15.72 -17.21
N VAL A 19 10.77 15.43 -15.95
CA VAL A 19 11.90 15.62 -15.03
C VAL A 19 12.26 14.25 -14.50
N ALA A 20 13.54 13.95 -14.37
CA ALA A 20 14.10 12.65 -14.01
C ALA A 20 13.42 11.99 -12.80
N GLY A 21 12.40 11.21 -13.05
CA GLY A 21 11.68 10.38 -12.09
C GLY A 21 11.69 8.92 -12.52
N THR A 22 11.22 8.04 -11.67
CA THR A 22 11.14 6.60 -11.91
C THR A 22 9.70 6.17 -12.04
N GLY A 23 9.37 5.56 -13.17
CA GLY A 23 8.09 4.87 -13.37
C GLY A 23 8.16 3.43 -12.84
N SER A 24 7.04 2.90 -12.37
CA SER A 24 6.91 1.49 -11.99
C SER A 24 5.59 0.92 -12.46
N ALA A 25 5.55 -0.38 -12.69
CA ALA A 25 4.33 -1.13 -12.94
C ALA A 25 4.48 -2.52 -12.32
N GLY A 26 3.37 -3.08 -11.84
CA GLY A 26 3.37 -4.40 -11.23
C GLY A 26 2.10 -5.18 -11.52
N LEU A 27 2.24 -6.51 -11.45
CA LEU A 27 1.14 -7.47 -11.51
C LEU A 27 1.37 -8.51 -10.44
N GLY A 28 0.31 -8.85 -9.69
CA GLY A 28 0.37 -9.84 -8.63
C GLY A 28 -0.90 -10.65 -8.52
N TYR A 29 -0.79 -11.72 -7.74
CA TYR A 29 -1.89 -12.55 -7.26
C TYR A 29 -1.80 -12.64 -5.75
N SER A 30 -2.94 -12.63 -5.07
CA SER A 30 -3.07 -12.89 -3.65
C SER A 30 -4.20 -13.87 -3.39
N SER A 31 -4.02 -14.80 -2.43
CA SER A 31 -5.12 -15.68 -2.01
C SER A 31 -6.26 -14.88 -1.38
N ASP A 32 -5.92 -13.76 -0.72
CA ASP A 32 -6.88 -12.89 -0.04
C ASP A 32 -6.38 -11.45 -0.10
N TYR A 33 -7.28 -10.49 -0.11
CA TYR A 33 -6.94 -9.07 -0.08
C TYR A 33 -7.55 -8.39 1.13
N PHE A 34 -6.69 -7.95 2.02
CA PHE A 34 -7.04 -7.25 3.25
C PHE A 34 -6.70 -5.77 3.16
N ARG A 35 -7.53 -4.98 3.80
CA ARG A 35 -7.27 -3.57 4.02
C ARG A 35 -7.74 -3.19 5.42
N ARG A 36 -6.77 -2.85 6.29
CA ARG A 36 -7.02 -2.41 7.68
C ARG A 36 -7.89 -3.36 8.47
N GLY A 37 -7.51 -4.65 8.50
CA GLY A 37 -8.21 -5.69 9.21
C GLY A 37 -9.45 -6.25 8.49
N ALA A 38 -9.97 -5.58 7.45
CA ALA A 38 -11.13 -6.05 6.71
C ALA A 38 -10.74 -6.90 5.49
N LEU A 39 -11.35 -8.06 5.31
CA LEU A 39 -11.24 -8.88 4.09
C LEU A 39 -12.11 -8.24 3.00
N LEU A 40 -11.49 -7.81 1.92
CA LEU A 40 -12.17 -7.18 0.78
C LEU A 40 -12.46 -8.16 -0.35
N SER A 41 -11.61 -9.17 -0.54
CA SER A 41 -11.82 -10.20 -1.55
C SER A 41 -10.98 -11.44 -1.31
N GLU A 42 -11.43 -12.57 -1.85
CA GLU A 42 -10.68 -13.81 -1.96
C GLU A 42 -10.14 -13.98 -3.37
N GLN A 43 -8.91 -14.51 -3.49
CA GLN A 43 -8.26 -14.84 -4.77
C GLN A 43 -8.27 -13.67 -5.76
N ALA A 44 -7.45 -12.69 -5.56
CA ALA A 44 -7.43 -11.49 -6.38
C ALA A 44 -6.21 -11.37 -7.29
N ILE A 45 -6.42 -10.84 -8.48
CA ILE A 45 -5.37 -10.32 -9.34
C ILE A 45 -5.22 -8.83 -9.02
N GLN A 46 -3.99 -8.44 -8.72
CA GLN A 46 -3.65 -7.07 -8.39
C GLN A 46 -2.77 -6.48 -9.49
N SER A 47 -3.02 -5.23 -9.87
CA SER A 47 -2.12 -4.49 -10.75
C SER A 47 -1.89 -3.09 -10.22
N ASN A 48 -0.69 -2.58 -10.45
CA ASN A 48 -0.34 -1.23 -10.05
C ASN A 48 0.52 -0.52 -11.09
N ILE A 49 0.48 0.79 -11.06
CA ILE A 49 1.36 1.69 -11.79
C ILE A 49 1.70 2.86 -10.87
N GLY A 50 2.95 3.29 -10.89
CA GLY A 50 3.42 4.40 -10.07
C GLY A 50 4.44 5.26 -10.79
N TYR A 51 4.62 6.45 -10.26
CA TYR A 51 5.67 7.38 -10.64
C TYR A 51 6.16 8.11 -9.40
N SER A 52 7.48 8.25 -9.28
CA SER A 52 8.10 9.01 -8.20
C SER A 52 9.21 9.91 -8.72
N GLN A 53 9.43 11.03 -8.03
CA GLN A 53 10.53 11.94 -8.31
C GLN A 53 10.94 12.71 -7.07
N SER A 54 12.23 13.05 -6.98
CA SER A 54 12.76 13.93 -5.94
C SER A 54 12.77 15.37 -6.44
N LEU A 55 12.13 16.27 -5.73
CA LEU A 55 12.07 17.70 -6.05
C LEU A 55 12.13 18.53 -4.76
N ALA A 56 13.05 19.47 -4.69
CA ALA A 56 13.22 20.41 -3.57
C ALA A 56 13.44 19.74 -2.19
N GLY A 57 14.10 18.57 -2.16
CA GLY A 57 14.38 17.81 -0.95
C GLY A 57 13.20 16.98 -0.43
N LEU A 58 12.15 16.87 -1.22
CA LEU A 58 11.02 15.98 -0.99
C LEU A 58 10.95 14.93 -2.10
N ASP A 59 10.56 13.71 -1.74
CA ASP A 59 10.25 12.66 -2.70
C ASP A 59 8.74 12.61 -2.90
N TRP A 60 8.31 12.94 -4.11
CA TRP A 60 6.91 12.95 -4.51
C TRP A 60 6.54 11.64 -5.20
N SER A 61 5.38 11.10 -4.89
CA SER A 61 4.85 9.91 -5.52
C SER A 61 3.40 10.07 -5.92
N VAL A 62 3.02 9.38 -6.99
CA VAL A 62 1.64 9.17 -7.40
C VAL A 62 1.50 7.75 -7.92
N GLY A 63 0.39 7.10 -7.60
CA GLY A 63 0.13 5.72 -7.98
C GLY A 63 -1.34 5.46 -8.24
N ALA A 64 -1.58 4.34 -8.90
CA ALA A 64 -2.89 3.75 -9.02
C ALA A 64 -2.74 2.23 -8.93
N SER A 65 -3.67 1.58 -8.25
CA SER A 65 -3.73 0.13 -8.17
C SER A 65 -5.17 -0.36 -8.30
N THR A 66 -5.29 -1.62 -8.74
CA THR A 66 -6.57 -2.31 -8.83
C THR A 66 -6.46 -3.66 -8.14
N ASN A 67 -7.57 -4.09 -7.56
CA ASN A 67 -7.75 -5.43 -7.05
C ASN A 67 -8.97 -6.04 -7.73
N GLN A 68 -8.79 -7.14 -8.45
CA GLN A 68 -9.81 -7.83 -9.23
C GLN A 68 -10.00 -9.23 -8.68
N PRO A 69 -11.06 -9.49 -7.90
CA PRO A 69 -11.36 -10.81 -7.38
C PRO A 69 -11.59 -11.83 -8.49
N VAL A 70 -11.06 -13.04 -8.29
CA VAL A 70 -11.29 -14.18 -9.19
C VAL A 70 -12.50 -14.99 -8.72
N SER A 71 -12.79 -15.00 -7.41
CA SER A 71 -13.86 -15.80 -6.80
C SER A 71 -14.88 -14.95 -6.04
N VAL A 72 -14.53 -14.44 -4.87
CA VAL A 72 -15.42 -13.71 -3.96
C VAL A 72 -14.89 -12.31 -3.71
N GLY A 73 -15.78 -11.33 -3.67
CA GLY A 73 -15.45 -9.92 -3.44
C GLY A 73 -15.82 -9.02 -4.63
N GLU A 74 -15.41 -7.78 -4.53
CA GLU A 74 -15.70 -6.77 -5.53
C GLU A 74 -14.41 -6.15 -6.08
N ASP A 75 -14.47 -5.75 -7.36
CA ASP A 75 -13.39 -4.95 -7.94
C ASP A 75 -13.20 -3.69 -7.09
N SER A 76 -11.95 -3.41 -6.76
CA SER A 76 -11.59 -2.15 -6.11
C SER A 76 -10.41 -1.49 -6.81
N TYR A 77 -10.31 -0.18 -6.66
CA TYR A 77 -9.16 0.57 -7.12
C TYR A 77 -8.78 1.67 -6.14
N ILE A 78 -7.50 1.99 -6.16
CA ILE A 78 -6.89 3.02 -5.34
C ILE A 78 -6.18 3.99 -6.26
N ILE A 79 -6.33 5.28 -6.00
CA ILE A 79 -5.49 6.33 -6.56
C ILE A 79 -4.87 7.05 -5.39
N GLU A 80 -3.55 7.15 -5.38
CA GLU A 80 -2.83 7.74 -4.26
C GLU A 80 -1.78 8.73 -4.72
N GLY A 81 -1.40 9.63 -3.84
CA GLY A 81 -0.28 10.53 -4.05
C GLY A 81 0.18 11.11 -2.72
N GLY A 82 1.47 11.40 -2.63
CA GLY A 82 2.04 11.92 -1.40
C GLY A 82 3.42 12.50 -1.57
N ALA A 83 3.96 12.95 -0.45
CA ALA A 83 5.31 13.44 -0.34
C ALA A 83 5.98 12.85 0.89
N SER A 84 7.24 12.47 0.76
CA SER A 84 8.09 12.03 1.85
C SER A 84 9.33 12.91 1.99
N ALA A 85 9.87 12.94 3.20
CA ALA A 85 11.11 13.61 3.54
C ALA A 85 11.90 12.76 4.52
N GLN A 86 13.22 12.74 4.35
CA GLN A 86 14.16 12.21 5.33
C GLN A 86 14.70 13.37 6.18
N VAL A 87 14.53 13.29 7.50
CA VAL A 87 15.03 14.29 8.46
C VAL A 87 16.23 13.72 9.21
N GLY A 88 17.40 14.20 8.88
CA GLY A 88 18.66 13.59 9.33
C GLY A 88 18.85 12.21 8.71
N GLU A 89 19.52 11.32 9.45
CA GLU A 89 19.83 9.96 8.99
C GLU A 89 18.80 8.90 9.41
N LEU A 90 17.88 9.25 10.32
CA LEU A 90 17.05 8.26 11.01
C LEU A 90 15.55 8.47 10.83
N LEU A 91 15.07 9.71 10.63
CA LEU A 91 13.64 9.99 10.68
C LEU A 91 13.04 10.14 9.29
N GLY A 92 12.17 9.23 8.90
CA GLY A 92 11.33 9.32 7.71
C GLY A 92 9.96 9.92 8.05
N LEU A 93 9.48 10.82 7.22
CA LEU A 93 8.16 11.44 7.29
C LEU A 93 7.44 11.26 5.95
N TYR A 94 6.17 10.90 5.98
CA TYR A 94 5.32 10.84 4.80
C TYR A 94 3.96 11.44 5.09
N VAL A 95 3.39 12.13 4.11
CA VAL A 95 1.99 12.59 4.10
C VAL A 95 1.41 12.30 2.74
N GLY A 96 0.20 11.75 2.69
CA GLY A 96 -0.45 11.37 1.46
C GLY A 96 -1.96 11.53 1.49
N LEU A 97 -2.52 11.37 0.30
CA LEU A 97 -3.95 11.27 0.02
C LEU A 97 -4.18 9.97 -0.73
N GLN A 98 -5.26 9.27 -0.38
CA GLN A 98 -5.66 8.04 -1.04
C GLN A 98 -7.16 8.09 -1.33
N HIS A 99 -7.52 7.90 -2.59
CA HIS A 99 -8.90 7.68 -2.99
C HIS A 99 -9.09 6.18 -3.21
N PHE A 100 -9.99 5.59 -2.44
CA PHE A 100 -10.36 4.18 -2.52
C PHE A 100 -11.80 4.07 -3.01
N GLU A 101 -12.07 3.17 -3.94
CA GLU A 101 -13.42 2.91 -4.44
C GLU A 101 -13.60 1.41 -4.68
N GLN A 102 -14.71 0.85 -4.21
CA GLN A 102 -15.21 -0.47 -4.58
C GLN A 102 -16.35 -0.33 -5.59
N ARG A 103 -16.55 -1.34 -6.41
CA ARG A 103 -17.52 -1.29 -7.53
C ARG A 103 -18.95 -0.97 -7.11
N SER A 104 -19.40 -1.50 -5.96
CA SER A 104 -20.76 -1.28 -5.44
C SER A 104 -20.80 -0.44 -4.16
N GLY A 105 -19.64 -0.04 -3.64
CA GLY A 105 -19.51 0.78 -2.44
C GLY A 105 -19.40 2.27 -2.74
N ASP A 106 -19.46 3.06 -1.70
CA ASP A 106 -19.14 4.47 -1.75
C ASP A 106 -17.61 4.65 -1.87
N ALA A 107 -17.19 5.68 -2.57
CA ALA A 107 -15.80 6.03 -2.65
C ALA A 107 -15.38 6.77 -1.38
N THR A 108 -14.21 6.46 -0.85
CA THR A 108 -13.64 7.14 0.32
C THR A 108 -12.39 7.93 -0.06
N LEU A 109 -12.22 9.10 0.53
CA LEU A 109 -11.00 9.89 0.44
C LEU A 109 -10.32 9.89 1.81
N GLU A 110 -9.09 9.38 1.86
CA GLU A 110 -8.32 9.32 3.08
C GLU A 110 -7.10 10.24 3.02
N VAL A 111 -6.83 10.89 4.14
CA VAL A 111 -5.56 11.56 4.42
C VAL A 111 -4.74 10.62 5.29
N ASN A 112 -3.46 10.45 4.98
CA ASN A 112 -2.57 9.64 5.79
C ASN A 112 -1.26 10.35 6.12
N ALA A 113 -0.70 9.98 7.25
CA ALA A 113 0.63 10.42 7.69
C ALA A 113 1.37 9.24 8.31
N VAL A 114 2.66 9.13 8.00
CA VAL A 114 3.54 8.09 8.53
C VAL A 114 4.81 8.72 9.08
N ILE A 115 5.21 8.25 10.25
CA ILE A 115 6.52 8.53 10.86
C ILE A 115 7.25 7.20 10.97
N SER A 116 8.48 7.13 10.47
CA SER A 116 9.30 5.93 10.53
C SER A 116 10.71 6.24 11.02
N LEU A 117 11.36 5.25 11.62
CA LEU A 117 12.76 5.34 12.02
C LEU A 117 13.59 4.33 11.22
N ASP A 118 14.64 4.80 10.58
CA ASP A 118 15.62 3.95 9.90
C ASP A 118 16.59 3.35 10.93
N THR A 119 16.18 2.23 11.50
CA THR A 119 16.93 1.44 12.48
C THR A 119 16.82 -0.04 12.14
N LEU A 120 17.45 -0.91 12.91
CA LEU A 120 17.44 -2.36 12.67
C LEU A 120 16.02 -2.95 12.48
N LEU A 121 15.03 -2.47 13.23
CA LEU A 121 13.65 -2.94 13.16
C LEU A 121 12.71 -1.97 12.45
N SER A 122 13.22 -0.88 11.90
CA SER A 122 12.47 0.14 11.15
C SER A 122 11.05 0.38 11.67
N PRO A 123 10.88 0.79 12.96
CA PRO A 123 9.56 1.02 13.51
C PRO A 123 8.85 2.19 12.81
N SER A 124 7.53 2.07 12.67
CA SER A 124 6.69 3.10 12.07
C SER A 124 5.38 3.28 12.82
N VAL A 125 4.86 4.49 12.77
CA VAL A 125 3.51 4.85 13.21
C VAL A 125 2.78 5.49 12.05
N SER A 126 1.60 4.99 11.74
CA SER A 126 0.75 5.51 10.68
C SER A 126 -0.59 5.96 11.25
N VAL A 127 -1.13 7.02 10.70
CA VAL A 127 -2.48 7.52 10.96
C VAL A 127 -3.17 7.71 9.63
N PHE A 128 -4.38 7.17 9.51
CA PHE A 128 -5.26 7.37 8.37
C PHE A 128 -6.55 8.00 8.87
N ARG A 129 -7.08 8.94 8.10
CA ARG A 129 -8.37 9.56 8.38
C ARG A 129 -9.22 9.52 7.12
N ASP A 130 -10.33 8.81 7.20
CA ASP A 130 -11.42 8.94 6.23
C ASP A 130 -12.01 10.35 6.36
N THR A 131 -12.07 11.09 5.24
CA THR A 131 -12.56 12.48 5.26
C THR A 131 -14.08 12.58 5.17
N ASP A 132 -14.75 11.52 4.74
CA ASP A 132 -16.20 11.50 4.54
C ASP A 132 -16.91 11.08 5.83
N ASP A 133 -16.44 10.01 6.47
CA ASP A 133 -17.04 9.46 7.70
C ASP A 133 -16.33 9.94 8.98
N GLU A 134 -15.21 10.68 8.85
CA GLU A 134 -14.35 11.15 9.96
C GLU A 134 -13.77 10.03 10.85
N LEU A 135 -13.67 8.80 10.32
CA LEU A 135 -13.13 7.64 11.00
C LEU A 135 -11.59 7.60 10.92
N TYR A 136 -10.97 7.06 11.94
CA TYR A 136 -9.50 6.97 12.03
C TYR A 136 -9.03 5.52 12.04
N THR A 137 -7.84 5.31 11.50
CA THR A 137 -7.06 4.08 11.69
C THR A 137 -5.66 4.48 12.16
N TYR A 138 -5.19 3.79 13.18
CA TYR A 138 -3.84 3.94 13.73
C TYR A 138 -3.10 2.62 13.58
N GLU A 139 -1.86 2.68 13.10
CA GLU A 139 -1.03 1.48 12.93
C GLU A 139 0.34 1.69 13.56
N LEU A 140 0.83 0.65 14.22
CA LEU A 140 2.20 0.51 14.70
C LEU A 140 2.85 -0.66 13.98
N GLY A 141 3.89 -0.40 13.20
CA GLY A 141 4.60 -1.40 12.42
C GLY A 141 6.07 -1.52 12.83
N VAL A 142 6.63 -2.70 12.61
CA VAL A 142 8.07 -2.94 12.60
C VAL A 142 8.41 -3.80 11.39
N SER A 143 9.59 -3.58 10.81
CA SER A 143 10.07 -4.39 9.69
C SER A 143 11.59 -4.57 9.74
N HIS A 144 12.07 -5.66 9.18
CA HIS A 144 13.48 -5.96 9.05
C HIS A 144 13.72 -6.79 7.80
N SER A 145 14.83 -6.54 7.09
CA SER A 145 15.21 -7.38 5.97
C SER A 145 16.62 -7.94 6.13
N ILE A 146 16.83 -9.11 5.58
CA ILE A 146 18.13 -9.78 5.50
C ILE A 146 18.40 -10.24 4.08
N ASN A 147 19.62 -10.01 3.62
CA ASN A 147 20.06 -10.51 2.33
C ASN A 147 20.62 -11.93 2.51
N VAL A 148 20.09 -12.86 1.73
CA VAL A 148 20.63 -14.22 1.58
C VAL A 148 21.13 -14.40 0.14
N ASP A 149 21.95 -15.41 -0.12
CA ASP A 149 22.67 -15.56 -1.39
C ASP A 149 21.81 -15.46 -2.65
N PHE A 150 20.52 -15.80 -2.57
CA PHE A 150 19.63 -15.89 -3.74
C PHE A 150 18.43 -14.92 -3.69
N ALA A 151 18.17 -14.26 -2.56
CA ALA A 151 17.00 -13.38 -2.36
C ALA A 151 17.23 -12.44 -1.18
N GLU A 152 16.40 -11.40 -1.08
CA GLU A 152 16.18 -10.64 0.15
C GLU A 152 14.95 -11.20 0.87
N LEU A 153 15.06 -11.42 2.19
CA LEU A 153 13.95 -11.83 3.04
C LEU A 153 13.54 -10.65 3.93
N GLY A 154 12.33 -10.15 3.72
CA GLY A 154 11.68 -9.15 4.56
C GLY A 154 10.77 -9.81 5.58
N PHE A 155 10.78 -9.27 6.80
CA PHE A 155 9.89 -9.66 7.90
C PHE A 155 9.15 -8.42 8.36
N SER A 156 7.87 -8.56 8.68
CA SER A 156 7.06 -7.46 9.20
C SER A 156 6.13 -7.93 10.30
N ALA A 157 5.82 -7.03 11.21
CA ALA A 157 4.73 -7.17 12.16
C ALA A 157 4.02 -5.82 12.26
N LEU A 158 2.69 -5.86 12.32
CA LEU A 158 1.85 -4.68 12.39
C LEU A 158 0.73 -4.93 13.39
N TYR A 159 0.40 -3.92 14.17
CA TYR A 159 -0.80 -3.84 14.99
C TYR A 159 -1.56 -2.57 14.61
N GLY A 160 -2.86 -2.68 14.38
CA GLY A 160 -3.72 -1.57 14.00
C GLY A 160 -4.99 -1.53 14.85
N ILE A 161 -5.52 -0.33 15.00
CA ILE A 161 -6.85 -0.05 15.56
C ILE A 161 -7.58 0.80 14.54
N THR A 162 -8.78 0.39 14.15
CA THR A 162 -9.61 1.11 13.18
C THR A 162 -10.98 1.43 13.78
N ASP A 163 -11.43 2.67 13.59
CA ASP A 163 -12.81 3.04 13.88
C ASP A 163 -13.71 2.38 12.81
N VAL A 164 -14.71 1.62 13.25
CA VAL A 164 -15.75 1.06 12.39
C VAL A 164 -16.97 1.96 12.38
N THR A 165 -17.22 2.64 13.50
CA THR A 165 -18.21 3.70 13.67
C THR A 165 -17.68 4.69 14.71
N GLU A 166 -18.31 5.85 14.88
CA GLU A 166 -17.94 6.86 15.90
C GLU A 166 -17.79 6.31 17.33
N ASN A 167 -18.32 5.11 17.63
CA ASN A 167 -18.32 4.53 18.98
C ASN A 167 -17.85 3.07 19.03
N ASN A 168 -17.32 2.54 17.95
CA ASN A 168 -16.83 1.18 17.87
C ASN A 168 -15.46 1.14 17.17
N GLU A 169 -14.47 0.67 17.89
CA GLU A 169 -13.12 0.43 17.42
C GLU A 169 -12.90 -1.09 17.34
N GLU A 170 -12.20 -1.54 16.32
CA GLU A 170 -11.79 -2.92 16.12
C GLU A 170 -10.29 -2.97 15.96
N ASP A 171 -9.65 -4.00 16.49
CA ASP A 171 -8.21 -4.16 16.34
C ASP A 171 -7.84 -5.31 15.39
N TYR A 172 -6.62 -5.25 14.89
CA TYR A 172 -6.05 -6.28 14.05
C TYR A 172 -4.52 -6.31 14.18
N TYR A 173 -3.96 -7.47 13.90
CA TYR A 173 -2.51 -7.58 13.72
C TYR A 173 -2.16 -8.43 12.51
N SER A 174 -0.98 -8.20 11.95
CA SER A 174 -0.45 -9.04 10.89
C SER A 174 1.02 -9.36 11.12
N LEU A 175 1.42 -10.54 10.64
CA LEU A 175 2.81 -10.99 10.61
C LEU A 175 3.14 -11.42 9.19
N GLY A 176 4.16 -10.80 8.59
CA GLY A 176 4.51 -11.01 7.20
C GLY A 176 5.93 -11.50 6.98
N VAL A 177 6.10 -12.32 5.94
CA VAL A 177 7.40 -12.69 5.38
C VAL A 177 7.33 -12.56 3.86
N VAL A 178 8.28 -11.84 3.28
CA VAL A 178 8.40 -11.65 1.83
C VAL A 178 9.78 -12.07 1.37
N ALA A 179 9.84 -12.91 0.34
CA ALA A 179 11.08 -13.21 -0.38
C ALA A 179 11.10 -12.42 -1.70
N SER A 180 12.09 -11.56 -1.88
CA SER A 180 12.26 -10.71 -3.06
C SER A 180 13.50 -11.11 -3.82
N LYS A 181 13.41 -11.18 -5.15
CA LYS A 181 14.52 -11.50 -6.05
C LYS A 181 14.52 -10.63 -7.28
N SER A 182 15.61 -9.91 -7.50
CA SER A 182 15.82 -9.19 -8.76
C SER A 182 16.14 -10.18 -9.88
N LEU A 183 15.30 -10.21 -10.89
CA LEU A 183 15.45 -11.03 -12.10
C LEU A 183 16.30 -10.29 -13.15
N SER A 184 16.25 -8.97 -13.15
CA SER A 184 17.06 -8.09 -13.97
C SER A 184 17.26 -6.75 -13.26
N ALA A 185 17.97 -5.80 -13.89
CA ALA A 185 18.14 -4.44 -13.34
C ALA A 185 16.82 -3.68 -13.10
N ASN A 186 15.76 -4.11 -13.79
CA ASN A 186 14.48 -3.40 -13.81
C ASN A 186 13.28 -4.31 -13.51
N THR A 187 13.51 -5.54 -13.01
CA THR A 187 12.44 -6.52 -12.81
C THR A 187 12.67 -7.28 -11.52
N ASP A 188 11.69 -7.24 -10.63
CA ASP A 188 11.72 -7.94 -9.36
C ASP A 188 10.54 -8.91 -9.25
N LEU A 189 10.81 -10.09 -8.69
CA LEU A 189 9.83 -11.11 -8.30
C LEU A 189 9.71 -11.11 -6.79
N GLN A 190 8.48 -11.17 -6.27
CA GLN A 190 8.21 -11.30 -4.84
C GLN A 190 7.26 -12.45 -4.57
N LEU A 191 7.50 -13.16 -3.48
CA LEU A 191 6.62 -14.18 -2.92
C LEU A 191 6.38 -13.83 -1.46
N GLY A 192 5.14 -13.70 -1.06
CA GLY A 192 4.74 -13.29 0.29
C GLY A 192 3.89 -14.35 0.99
N TYR A 193 4.01 -14.36 2.30
CA TYR A 193 3.12 -15.02 3.23
C TYR A 193 2.82 -14.06 4.36
N ASP A 194 1.54 -13.81 4.62
CA ASP A 194 1.06 -13.01 5.73
C ASP A 194 0.04 -13.81 6.53
N TYR A 195 0.10 -13.65 7.84
CA TYR A 195 -0.94 -14.07 8.77
C TYR A 195 -1.62 -12.81 9.31
N VAL A 196 -2.95 -12.78 9.25
CA VAL A 196 -3.78 -11.66 9.74
C VAL A 196 -4.79 -12.22 10.74
N ASP A 197 -4.92 -11.57 11.87
CA ASP A 197 -5.98 -11.80 12.86
C ASP A 197 -6.64 -10.44 13.14
N SER A 198 -7.96 -10.40 13.19
CA SER A 198 -8.73 -9.18 13.29
C SER A 198 -10.07 -9.45 13.96
N ASP A 199 -10.57 -8.52 14.75
CA ASP A 199 -11.91 -8.58 15.33
C ASP A 199 -13.03 -8.55 14.26
N LEU A 200 -12.70 -8.14 13.02
CA LEU A 200 -13.67 -8.08 11.91
C LEU A 200 -13.85 -9.41 11.17
N ILE A 201 -12.91 -10.35 11.31
CA ILE A 201 -12.88 -11.61 10.55
C ILE A 201 -12.22 -12.70 11.38
N ASP A 202 -12.43 -13.97 11.00
CA ASP A 202 -11.60 -15.08 11.48
C ASP A 202 -10.14 -14.91 10.99
N ASP A 203 -9.19 -15.50 11.71
CA ASP A 203 -7.76 -15.47 11.36
C ASP A 203 -7.49 -16.10 9.98
N GLU A 204 -6.67 -15.45 9.19
CA GLU A 204 -6.39 -15.81 7.80
C GLU A 204 -4.90 -15.90 7.48
N SER A 205 -4.58 -16.78 6.54
CA SER A 205 -3.25 -16.98 5.99
C SER A 205 -3.23 -16.60 4.51
N ILE A 206 -2.47 -15.58 4.16
CA ILE A 206 -2.43 -15.00 2.82
C ILE A 206 -1.16 -15.41 2.09
N LEU A 207 -1.31 -15.95 0.90
CA LEU A 207 -0.21 -16.21 -0.02
C LEU A 207 -0.25 -15.22 -1.17
N SER A 208 0.87 -14.60 -1.46
CA SER A 208 0.98 -13.65 -2.56
C SER A 208 2.18 -13.93 -3.47
N ALA A 209 2.05 -13.56 -4.73
CA ALA A 209 3.14 -13.56 -5.70
C ALA A 209 2.99 -12.35 -6.62
N SER A 210 4.07 -11.62 -6.86
CA SER A 210 4.05 -10.46 -7.75
C SER A 210 5.32 -10.31 -8.56
N ILE A 211 5.20 -9.64 -9.70
CA ILE A 211 6.32 -9.18 -10.52
C ILE A 211 6.17 -7.67 -10.71
N SER A 212 7.25 -6.95 -10.56
CA SER A 212 7.30 -5.50 -10.76
C SER A 212 8.39 -5.10 -11.75
N PHE A 213 8.15 -3.99 -12.43
CA PHE A 213 9.04 -3.40 -13.42
C PHE A 213 9.29 -1.94 -13.07
N SER A 214 10.53 -1.48 -13.20
CA SER A 214 10.92 -0.07 -13.09
C SER A 214 11.45 0.45 -14.43
N PHE A 215 11.19 1.72 -14.77
CA PHE A 215 11.59 2.35 -16.04
C PHE A 215 11.74 3.86 -15.93
#